data_94a2bfa8c9447d23f963da17e058bbaf
#
_entry.id   94a2bfa8c9447d23f963da17e058bbaf
#
_cell.length_a   1.000
_cell.length_b   1.000
_cell.length_c   1.000
_cell.angle_alpha   90.00
_cell.angle_beta   90.00
_cell.angle_gamma   90.00
#
_symmetry.space_group_name_H-M   'P 1'
#
loop_
_entity.id
_entity.type
_entity.pdbx_description
1 polymer ?
#
loop_
_entity_poly.entity_id
_entity_poly.type
_entity_poly.pdbx_seq_one_letter_code
_entity_poly.pdbx_strand_id
1 'polypeptide(L)'
;MISHQTALSLHGLSDVLPAQVHLTLPAAWSKRRFRVPPDVVLHHADVAPEDRAWFSAVPITNPRRTLNDSARAGLSPELLRKAAQQAIRRGLVTKAELEDVEVALEPFAGLAG
;
A
#
# COMPACT_ATOMS: atom_id res chain seq x y z
N MET A 1 -5.31 10.52 -2.96
CA MET A 1 -4.01 9.88 -3.30
C MET A 1 -4.22 8.38 -3.50
N ILE A 2 -3.72 7.84 -4.57
CA ILE A 2 -3.78 6.39 -4.80
C ILE A 2 -2.91 5.66 -3.78
N SER A 3 -3.43 4.58 -3.19
CA SER A 3 -2.77 3.87 -2.11
C SER A 3 -3.06 2.35 -2.14
N HIS A 4 -2.49 1.62 -1.18
CA HIS A 4 -2.79 0.22 -0.91
C HIS A 4 -2.67 -0.67 -2.16
N GLN A 5 -3.62 -1.57 -2.39
CA GLN A 5 -3.55 -2.53 -3.50
C GLN A 5 -3.49 -1.86 -4.87
N THR A 6 -4.16 -0.72 -5.06
CA THR A 6 -4.10 0.01 -6.31
C THR A 6 -2.70 0.55 -6.56
N ALA A 7 -2.06 1.11 -5.52
CA ALA A 7 -0.69 1.58 -5.63
C ALA A 7 0.30 0.42 -5.86
N LEU A 8 0.10 -0.73 -5.22
CA LEU A 8 0.91 -1.93 -5.49
C LEU A 8 0.87 -2.31 -6.96
N SER A 9 -0.32 -2.32 -7.55
CA SER A 9 -0.50 -2.65 -8.96
C SER A 9 0.23 -1.65 -9.86
N LEU A 10 0.07 -0.35 -9.60
CA LEU A 10 0.70 0.70 -10.41
C LEU A 10 2.23 0.71 -10.26
N HIS A 11 2.76 0.34 -9.11
CA HIS A 11 4.22 0.19 -8.91
C HIS A 11 4.76 -1.10 -9.53
N GLY A 12 3.91 -1.95 -10.08
CA GLY A 12 4.32 -3.23 -10.64
C GLY A 12 4.71 -4.27 -9.60
N LEU A 13 4.22 -4.13 -8.38
CA LEU A 13 4.52 -5.03 -7.25
C LEU A 13 3.47 -6.12 -7.07
N SER A 14 2.38 -6.05 -7.81
CA SER A 14 1.34 -7.07 -7.80
C SER A 14 0.79 -7.27 -9.20
N ASP A 15 0.63 -8.51 -9.61
CA ASP A 15 -0.02 -8.89 -10.87
C ASP A 15 -1.53 -8.95 -10.74
N VAL A 16 -2.03 -8.88 -9.51
CA VAL A 16 -3.46 -8.94 -9.22
C VAL A 16 -4.04 -7.54 -9.34
N LEU A 17 -4.97 -7.36 -10.28
CA LEU A 17 -5.72 -6.12 -10.38
C LEU A 17 -6.76 -6.09 -9.27
N PRO A 18 -6.78 -5.04 -8.43
CA PRO A 18 -7.78 -4.95 -7.38
C PRO A 18 -9.18 -4.74 -7.99
N ALA A 19 -10.18 -5.38 -7.38
CA ALA A 19 -11.57 -5.19 -7.79
C ALA A 19 -12.09 -3.79 -7.49
N GLN A 20 -11.43 -3.09 -6.57
CA GLN A 20 -11.79 -1.75 -6.12
C GLN A 20 -10.57 -0.83 -6.19
N VAL A 21 -10.83 0.46 -6.41
CA VAL A 21 -9.79 1.49 -6.38
C VAL A 21 -9.60 1.94 -4.93
N HIS A 22 -8.38 1.86 -4.42
CA HIS A 22 -8.03 2.30 -3.07
C HIS A 22 -7.44 3.71 -3.10
N LEU A 23 -8.03 4.61 -2.33
CA LEU A 23 -7.58 6.00 -2.20
C LEU A 23 -7.40 6.33 -0.72
N THR A 24 -6.39 7.12 -0.42
CA THR A 24 -6.17 7.67 0.92
C THR A 24 -6.43 9.17 0.90
N LEU A 25 -7.31 9.61 1.80
CA LEU A 25 -7.64 11.01 2.03
C LEU A 25 -7.07 11.47 3.38
N PRO A 26 -6.88 12.80 3.58
CA PRO A 26 -6.38 13.29 4.86
C PRO A 26 -7.21 12.81 6.04
N ALA A 27 -6.56 12.52 7.15
CA ALA A 27 -7.22 12.05 8.37
C ALA A 27 -8.31 13.01 8.85
N ALA A 28 -8.10 14.32 8.68
CA ALA A 28 -9.07 15.35 9.05
C ALA A 28 -10.40 15.23 8.29
N TRP A 29 -10.42 14.53 7.17
CA TRP A 29 -11.60 14.35 6.34
C TRP A 29 -12.44 13.13 6.73
N SER A 30 -12.04 12.37 7.73
CA SER A 30 -12.70 11.12 8.12
C SER A 30 -14.17 11.30 8.49
N LYS A 31 -14.56 12.50 8.98
CA LYS A 31 -15.94 12.81 9.35
C LYS A 31 -16.75 13.42 8.21
N ARG A 32 -16.15 13.70 7.07
CA ARG A 32 -16.86 14.24 5.91
C ARG A 32 -17.65 13.13 5.22
N ARG A 33 -18.84 13.46 4.80
CA ARG A 33 -19.68 12.52 4.06
C ARG A 33 -19.46 12.72 2.56
N PHE A 34 -18.99 11.66 1.91
CA PHE A 34 -18.82 11.63 0.47
C PHE A 34 -19.75 10.61 -0.14
N ARG A 35 -20.20 10.88 -1.34
CA ARG A 35 -20.75 9.82 -2.18
C ARG A 35 -19.60 9.03 -2.76
N VAL A 36 -19.44 7.81 -2.27
CA VAL A 36 -18.35 6.93 -2.70
C VAL A 36 -18.92 5.91 -3.68
N PRO A 37 -18.40 5.85 -4.91
CA PRO A 37 -18.80 4.78 -5.83
C PRO A 37 -18.53 3.40 -5.23
N PRO A 38 -19.33 2.37 -5.55
CA PRO A 38 -19.19 1.06 -4.93
C PRO A 38 -17.86 0.37 -5.22
N ASP A 39 -17.15 0.79 -6.24
CA ASP A 39 -15.84 0.26 -6.62
C ASP A 39 -14.66 1.06 -6.07
N VAL A 40 -14.92 1.98 -5.14
CA VAL A 40 -13.89 2.79 -4.48
C VAL A 40 -13.86 2.49 -2.99
N VAL A 41 -12.68 2.25 -2.45
CA VAL A 41 -12.44 2.11 -1.01
C VAL A 41 -11.65 3.32 -0.53
N LEU A 42 -12.20 4.04 0.44
CA LEU A 42 -11.53 5.20 1.03
C LEU A 42 -10.82 4.80 2.32
N HIS A 43 -9.57 5.24 2.43
CA HIS A 43 -8.79 5.18 3.66
C HIS A 43 -8.52 6.60 4.12
N HIS A 44 -8.41 6.81 5.42
CA HIS A 44 -8.14 8.13 5.99
C HIS A 44 -6.84 8.08 6.80
N ALA A 45 -5.85 8.77 6.34
CA ALA A 45 -4.56 8.88 7.00
C ALA A 45 -3.79 10.06 6.43
N ASP A 46 -2.93 10.66 7.23
CA ASP A 46 -2.01 11.67 6.73
C ASP A 46 -0.80 10.97 6.11
N VAL A 47 -0.43 11.43 4.93
CA VAL A 47 0.72 10.92 4.19
C VAL A 47 1.80 12.00 4.19
N ALA A 48 2.92 11.71 4.86
CA ALA A 48 4.04 12.63 4.92
C ALA A 48 4.62 12.89 3.51
N PRO A 49 5.20 14.08 3.25
CA PRO A 49 5.78 14.36 1.94
C PRO A 49 6.79 13.32 1.46
N GLU A 50 7.59 12.75 2.36
CA GLU A 50 8.56 11.71 2.05
C GLU A 50 7.93 10.37 1.64
N ASP A 51 6.66 10.18 1.93
CA ASP A 51 5.91 8.96 1.59
C ASP A 51 5.14 9.10 0.27
N ARG A 52 5.22 10.26 -0.36
CA ARG A 52 4.52 10.56 -1.60
C ARG A 52 5.38 10.28 -2.81
N ALA A 53 4.73 9.87 -3.87
CA ALA A 53 5.33 9.70 -5.19
C ALA A 53 4.34 10.18 -6.24
N TRP A 54 4.73 10.11 -7.50
CA TRP A 54 3.87 10.48 -8.60
C TRP A 54 3.84 9.35 -9.62
N PHE A 55 2.64 8.99 -10.03
CA PHE A 55 2.42 8.12 -11.18
C PHE A 55 1.86 9.00 -12.29
N SER A 56 2.75 9.40 -13.21
CA SER A 56 2.45 10.46 -14.17
C SER A 56 2.06 11.76 -13.42
N ALA A 57 0.87 12.29 -13.61
CA ALA A 57 0.39 13.48 -12.90
C ALA A 57 -0.47 13.16 -11.66
N VAL A 58 -0.56 11.88 -11.27
CA VAL A 58 -1.43 11.44 -10.17
C VAL A 58 -0.60 11.17 -8.92
N PRO A 59 -0.99 11.76 -7.77
CA PRO A 59 -0.29 11.46 -6.51
C PRO A 59 -0.59 10.03 -6.05
N ILE A 60 0.47 9.36 -5.58
CA ILE A 60 0.44 7.97 -5.15
C ILE A 60 1.34 7.81 -3.92
N THR A 61 1.03 6.87 -3.04
CA THR A 61 1.97 6.52 -1.97
C THR A 61 3.20 5.83 -2.56
N ASN A 62 4.39 6.09 -1.99
CA ASN A 62 5.61 5.44 -2.46
C ASN A 62 5.61 3.94 -2.11
N PRO A 63 6.53 3.13 -2.66
CA PRO A 63 6.53 1.68 -2.40
C PRO A 63 6.59 1.31 -0.93
N ARG A 64 7.43 1.97 -0.13
CA ARG A 64 7.54 1.71 1.30
C ARG A 64 6.21 1.93 2.02
N ARG A 65 5.61 3.09 1.83
CA ARG A 65 4.33 3.44 2.46
C ARG A 65 3.21 2.52 1.96
N THR A 66 3.20 2.24 0.66
CA THR A 66 2.20 1.34 0.05
C THR A 66 2.23 -0.05 0.68
N LEU A 67 3.41 -0.63 0.83
CA LEU A 67 3.56 -1.97 1.41
C LEU A 67 3.14 -2.00 2.88
N ASN A 68 3.57 -1.03 3.67
CA ASN A 68 3.20 -0.97 5.08
C ASN A 68 1.71 -0.71 5.28
N ASP A 69 1.11 0.17 4.48
CA ASP A 69 -0.34 0.40 4.53
C ASP A 69 -1.12 -0.87 4.15
N SER A 70 -0.67 -1.58 3.12
CA SER A 70 -1.30 -2.83 2.68
C SER A 70 -1.23 -3.91 3.76
N ALA A 71 -0.11 -3.97 4.48
CA ALA A 71 0.06 -4.88 5.61
C ALA A 71 -0.95 -4.56 6.72
N ARG A 72 -1.09 -3.30 7.08
CA ARG A 72 -2.04 -2.87 8.11
C ARG A 72 -3.48 -3.08 7.70
N ALA A 73 -3.77 -2.98 6.41
CA ALA A 73 -5.11 -3.19 5.87
C ALA A 73 -5.49 -4.67 5.70
N GLY A 74 -4.58 -5.59 6.02
CA GLY A 74 -4.87 -7.02 6.00
C GLY A 74 -4.74 -7.70 4.63
N LEU A 75 -3.90 -7.17 3.75
CA LEU A 75 -3.60 -7.84 2.49
C LEU A 75 -3.11 -9.27 2.77
N SER A 76 -3.52 -10.23 1.93
CA SER A 76 -3.17 -11.63 2.15
C SER A 76 -1.65 -11.82 2.30
N PRO A 77 -1.20 -12.71 3.20
CA PRO A 77 0.24 -12.89 3.45
C PRO A 77 1.04 -13.26 2.20
N GLU A 78 0.48 -14.06 1.31
CA GLU A 78 1.15 -14.47 0.08
C GLU A 78 1.40 -13.29 -0.86
N LEU A 79 0.37 -12.47 -1.08
CA LEU A 79 0.49 -11.29 -1.93
C LEU A 79 1.43 -10.26 -1.32
N LEU A 80 1.33 -10.06 -0.01
CA LEU A 80 2.17 -9.10 0.71
C LEU A 80 3.65 -9.50 0.65
N ARG A 81 3.96 -10.77 0.91
CA ARG A 81 5.32 -11.30 0.85
C ARG A 81 5.90 -11.15 -0.55
N LYS A 82 5.14 -11.56 -1.55
CA LYS A 82 5.58 -11.48 -2.95
C LYS A 82 5.89 -10.03 -3.36
N ALA A 83 5.00 -9.11 -3.02
CA ALA A 83 5.18 -7.70 -3.33
C ALA A 83 6.40 -7.10 -2.61
N ALA A 84 6.56 -7.42 -1.32
CA ALA A 84 7.69 -6.94 -0.53
C ALA A 84 9.03 -7.49 -1.05
N GLN A 85 9.09 -8.78 -1.36
CA GLN A 85 10.30 -9.40 -1.92
C GLN A 85 10.66 -8.77 -3.26
N GLN A 86 9.68 -8.51 -4.10
CA GLN A 86 9.89 -7.86 -5.39
C GLN A 86 10.43 -6.44 -5.22
N ALA A 87 9.87 -5.67 -4.29
CA ALA A 87 10.32 -4.31 -4.01
C ALA A 87 11.76 -4.27 -3.50
N ILE A 88 12.14 -5.22 -2.65
CA ILE A 88 13.51 -5.35 -2.14
C ILE A 88 14.47 -5.70 -3.29
N ARG A 89 14.12 -6.67 -4.12
CA ARG A 89 14.97 -7.07 -5.26
C ARG A 89 15.16 -5.93 -6.26
N ARG A 90 14.15 -5.10 -6.46
CA ARG A 90 14.23 -3.95 -7.37
C ARG A 90 14.91 -2.74 -6.75
N GLY A 91 15.33 -2.83 -5.49
CA GLY A 91 15.97 -1.73 -4.78
C GLY A 91 15.06 -0.56 -4.43
N LEU A 92 13.74 -0.77 -4.42
CA LEU A 92 12.77 0.27 -4.11
C LEU A 92 12.65 0.52 -2.61
N VAL A 93 12.91 -0.51 -1.81
CA VAL A 93 12.83 -0.47 -0.35
C VAL A 93 13.89 -1.37 0.25
N THR A 94 14.21 -1.16 1.53
CA THR A 94 15.02 -2.07 2.32
C THR A 94 14.12 -2.84 3.28
N LYS A 95 14.60 -3.99 3.75
CA LYS A 95 13.87 -4.79 4.75
C LYS A 95 13.59 -3.99 6.02
N ALA A 96 14.53 -3.15 6.45
CA ALA A 96 14.39 -2.34 7.65
C ALA A 96 13.25 -1.31 7.54
N GLU A 97 12.87 -0.91 6.34
CA GLU A 97 11.79 0.04 6.10
C GLU A 97 10.39 -0.59 6.14
N LEU A 98 10.30 -1.92 6.23
CA LEU A 98 9.06 -2.68 6.12
C LEU A 98 8.60 -3.23 7.48
N GLU A 99 8.57 -2.42 8.53
CA GLU A 99 8.20 -2.86 9.88
C GLU A 99 6.81 -3.47 9.95
N ASP A 100 5.81 -2.83 9.36
CA ASP A 100 4.43 -3.32 9.39
C ASP A 100 4.26 -4.59 8.58
N VAL A 101 5.01 -4.71 7.48
CA VAL A 101 5.04 -5.92 6.68
C VAL A 101 5.63 -7.08 7.50
N GLU A 102 6.73 -6.84 8.21
CA GLU A 102 7.36 -7.86 9.05
C GLU A 102 6.44 -8.33 10.16
N VAL A 103 5.76 -7.41 10.83
CA VAL A 103 4.79 -7.73 11.87
C VAL A 103 3.64 -8.59 11.30
N ALA A 104 3.11 -8.20 10.14
CA ALA A 104 2.02 -8.92 9.50
C ALA A 104 2.41 -10.32 9.04
N LEU A 105 3.67 -10.51 8.60
CA LEU A 105 4.16 -11.80 8.11
C LEU A 105 4.76 -12.69 9.19
N GLU A 106 4.96 -12.19 10.40
CA GLU A 106 5.55 -12.97 11.49
C GLU A 106 4.85 -14.33 11.70
N PRO A 107 3.50 -14.41 11.77
CA PRO A 107 2.82 -15.70 11.92
C PRO A 107 2.96 -16.62 10.70
N PHE A 108 3.44 -16.12 9.59
CA PHE A 108 3.55 -16.83 8.32
C PHE A 108 5.00 -17.01 7.88
N ALA A 109 5.92 -17.12 8.83
CA ALA A 109 7.36 -17.32 8.61
C ALA A 109 8.12 -16.11 8.04
N GLY A 110 7.56 -14.90 8.14
CA GLY A 110 8.24 -13.65 7.78
C GLY A 110 8.44 -13.46 6.27
N LEU A 111 9.31 -12.51 5.93
CA LEU A 111 9.58 -12.16 4.52
C LEU A 111 10.30 -13.25 3.75
N ALA A 112 11.14 -14.04 4.41
CA ALA A 112 11.94 -15.08 3.79
C ALA A 112 11.21 -16.42 3.65
N GLY A 113 10.03 -16.51 4.25
CA GLY A 113 9.25 -17.76 4.32
C GLY A 113 8.67 -18.30 3.03
#